data_56c94001843031bc485ee877774d0650
#
_entry.id   56c94001843031bc485ee877774d0650
#
_cell.length_a   1.000
_cell.length_b   1.000
_cell.length_c   1.000
_cell.angle_alpha   90.00
_cell.angle_beta   90.00
_cell.angle_gamma   90.00
#
_symmetry.space_group_name_H-M   'P 1'
#
loop_
_entity.id
_entity.type
_entity.pdbx_description
1 polymer ?
#
loop_
_entity_poly.entity_id
_entity_poly.type
_entity_poly.pdbx_seq_one_letter_code
_entity_poly.pdbx_strand_id
1 'polypeptide(L)'
;IFLQAKERGGDHYDFDAAYAAMQGYYDQFDVNWLNQETLVNDEFAASGYPMFSTPGAITDTLYNLGFRVFSLSNNHSYDKGAAGIEASMAHWAAMPDDVVTMGFYNLSTYDNYAYQTVNGITFGYLSYTEHTNGLPTPSGAEYGVVYLDDRETIAKQIADMRPNCDVLIV
;
A
#
# COMPACT_ATOMS: atom_id res chain seq x y z
N ILE A 1 -6.74 11.64 -14.45
CA ILE A 1 -7.68 11.33 -13.37
C ILE A 1 -7.65 12.38 -12.26
N PHE A 2 -6.47 12.87 -11.79
CA PHE A 2 -6.35 13.86 -10.71
C PHE A 2 -7.07 15.18 -11.04
N LEU A 3 -6.90 15.72 -12.26
CA LEU A 3 -7.59 16.95 -12.67
C LEU A 3 -9.11 16.80 -12.57
N GLN A 4 -9.65 15.68 -13.06
CA GLN A 4 -11.09 15.42 -13.01
C GLN A 4 -11.58 15.24 -11.57
N ALA A 5 -10.81 14.59 -10.70
CA ALA A 5 -11.15 14.46 -9.29
C ALA A 5 -11.12 15.82 -8.57
N LYS A 6 -10.14 16.67 -8.89
CA LYS A 6 -10.04 18.03 -8.37
C LYS A 6 -11.17 18.93 -8.85
N GLU A 7 -11.53 18.84 -10.12
CA GLU A 7 -12.66 19.58 -10.69
C GLU A 7 -14.00 19.22 -10.03
N ARG A 8 -14.23 17.94 -9.69
CA ARG A 8 -15.42 17.50 -8.97
C ARG A 8 -15.43 17.93 -7.52
N GLY A 9 -14.29 17.77 -6.83
CA GLY A 9 -14.17 18.03 -5.41
C GLY A 9 -14.02 19.51 -5.02
N GLY A 10 -13.70 20.40 -5.97
CA GLY A 10 -13.42 21.80 -5.69
C GLY A 10 -12.11 22.00 -4.94
N ASP A 11 -12.18 22.17 -3.62
CA ASP A 11 -10.98 22.36 -2.79
C ASP A 11 -10.27 21.05 -2.41
N HIS A 12 -10.91 19.90 -2.63
CA HIS A 12 -10.37 18.56 -2.36
C HIS A 12 -10.44 17.68 -3.61
N TYR A 13 -9.95 16.43 -3.53
CA TYR A 13 -10.07 15.44 -4.60
C TYR A 13 -11.29 14.55 -4.36
N ASP A 14 -12.15 14.39 -5.39
CA ASP A 14 -13.26 13.45 -5.40
C ASP A 14 -13.01 12.33 -6.42
N PHE A 15 -12.72 11.13 -5.91
CA PHE A 15 -12.50 9.95 -6.73
C PHE A 15 -13.73 9.07 -6.86
N ASP A 16 -14.80 9.29 -6.08
CA ASP A 16 -15.97 8.39 -6.01
C ASP A 16 -16.64 8.20 -7.35
N ALA A 17 -16.75 9.28 -8.13
CA ALA A 17 -17.35 9.19 -9.46
C ALA A 17 -16.57 8.29 -10.43
N ALA A 18 -15.26 8.11 -10.24
CA ALA A 18 -14.44 7.24 -11.07
C ALA A 18 -14.72 5.74 -10.80
N TYR A 19 -15.21 5.44 -9.60
CA TYR A 19 -15.46 4.08 -9.12
C TYR A 19 -16.96 3.77 -8.93
N ALA A 20 -17.85 4.71 -9.24
CA ALA A 20 -19.30 4.58 -9.01
C ALA A 20 -19.90 3.29 -9.59
N ALA A 21 -19.43 2.85 -10.75
CA ALA A 21 -19.89 1.61 -11.38
C ALA A 21 -19.48 0.32 -10.63
N MET A 22 -18.54 0.44 -9.68
CA MET A 22 -18.01 -0.69 -8.89
C MET A 22 -18.66 -0.75 -7.51
N GLN A 23 -19.48 0.24 -7.15
CA GLN A 23 -20.13 0.32 -5.86
C GLN A 23 -21.01 -0.92 -5.61
N GLY A 24 -20.87 -1.52 -4.42
CA GLY A 24 -21.59 -2.74 -4.04
C GLY A 24 -21.07 -4.03 -4.70
N TYR A 25 -20.17 -3.94 -5.68
CA TYR A 25 -19.58 -5.14 -6.30
C TYR A 25 -18.70 -5.92 -5.31
N TYR A 26 -17.92 -5.20 -4.53
CA TYR A 26 -16.95 -5.79 -3.60
C TYR A 26 -17.58 -6.29 -2.29
N ASP A 27 -18.82 -5.91 -1.99
CA ASP A 27 -19.54 -6.35 -0.77
C ASP A 27 -19.82 -7.86 -0.73
N GLN A 28 -19.69 -8.55 -1.87
CA GLN A 28 -19.87 -9.99 -1.96
C GLN A 28 -18.61 -10.80 -1.56
N PHE A 29 -17.49 -10.14 -1.26
CA PHE A 29 -16.23 -10.78 -0.89
C PHE A 29 -15.84 -10.41 0.54
N ASP A 30 -15.32 -11.38 1.29
CA ASP A 30 -14.91 -11.20 2.68
C ASP A 30 -13.55 -10.45 2.79
N VAL A 31 -12.69 -10.57 1.78
CA VAL A 31 -11.39 -9.88 1.70
C VAL A 31 -11.24 -9.26 0.32
N ASN A 32 -11.09 -7.96 0.29
CA ASN A 32 -10.73 -7.20 -0.91
C ASN A 32 -9.32 -6.65 -0.78
N TRP A 33 -8.46 -7.03 -1.72
CA TRP A 33 -7.06 -6.64 -1.77
C TRP A 33 -6.74 -5.94 -3.09
N LEU A 34 -5.83 -4.97 -3.04
CA LEU A 34 -5.29 -4.35 -4.25
C LEU A 34 -3.79 -3.98 -4.09
N ASN A 35 -3.11 -3.86 -5.22
CA ASN A 35 -1.81 -3.22 -5.29
C ASN A 35 -2.00 -1.71 -5.43
N GLN A 36 -1.56 -0.96 -4.42
CA GLN A 36 -1.50 0.50 -4.46
C GLN A 36 -0.14 0.90 -5.03
N GLU A 37 -0.08 1.08 -6.33
CA GLU A 37 1.16 1.28 -7.07
C GLU A 37 1.89 2.58 -6.71
N THR A 38 1.16 3.61 -6.32
CA THR A 38 1.71 4.95 -6.10
C THR A 38 1.69 5.33 -4.63
N LEU A 39 2.67 6.13 -4.20
CA LEU A 39 2.71 6.66 -2.84
C LEU A 39 1.48 7.54 -2.56
N VAL A 40 0.70 7.17 -1.55
CA VAL A 40 -0.48 7.93 -1.10
C VAL A 40 -0.10 8.82 0.05
N ASN A 41 -0.35 10.11 -0.07
CA ASN A 41 -0.09 11.11 0.97
C ASN A 41 -0.70 12.47 0.57
N ASP A 42 -0.77 13.39 1.51
CA ASP A 42 -1.16 14.79 1.28
C ASP A 42 -0.01 15.81 1.53
N GLU A 43 1.20 15.30 1.82
CA GLU A 43 2.41 16.11 2.04
C GLU A 43 2.98 16.63 0.72
N PHE A 44 2.89 15.82 -0.34
CA PHE A 44 3.38 16.17 -1.66
C PHE A 44 2.23 16.52 -2.59
N ALA A 45 2.46 17.51 -3.45
CA ALA A 45 1.51 17.81 -4.51
C ALA A 45 1.25 16.57 -5.38
N ALA A 46 -0.01 16.39 -5.77
CA ALA A 46 -0.38 15.31 -6.68
C ALA A 46 0.42 15.37 -7.98
N SER A 47 1.01 14.27 -8.37
CA SER A 47 1.81 14.17 -9.60
C SER A 47 1.60 12.83 -10.30
N GLY A 48 1.63 12.88 -11.64
CA GLY A 48 1.57 11.71 -12.51
C GLY A 48 2.96 11.27 -12.97
N TYR A 49 2.97 10.48 -14.06
CA TYR A 49 4.20 9.98 -14.66
C TYR A 49 5.25 11.09 -14.89
N PRO A 50 6.56 10.84 -14.63
CA PRO A 50 7.13 9.54 -14.23
C PRO A 50 7.25 9.34 -12.70
N MET A 51 7.02 10.36 -11.89
CA MET A 51 7.22 10.34 -10.42
C MET A 51 5.90 10.65 -9.72
N PHE A 52 5.22 9.59 -9.32
CA PHE A 52 3.86 9.69 -8.78
C PHE A 52 3.79 10.18 -7.34
N SER A 53 2.73 10.90 -7.04
CA SER A 53 2.22 11.16 -5.70
C SER A 53 0.70 11.23 -5.78
N THR A 54 0.02 10.44 -5.00
CA THR A 54 -1.44 10.30 -5.04
C THR A 54 -2.05 10.94 -3.81
N PRO A 55 -3.06 11.82 -3.97
CA PRO A 55 -3.79 12.40 -2.84
C PRO A 55 -4.44 11.37 -1.93
N GLY A 56 -4.44 11.61 -0.62
CA GLY A 56 -5.01 10.73 0.39
C GLY A 56 -6.49 10.38 0.19
N ALA A 57 -7.26 11.29 -0.38
CA ALA A 57 -8.69 11.06 -0.67
C ALA A 57 -9.00 9.80 -1.48
N ILE A 58 -8.03 9.22 -2.20
CA ILE A 58 -8.22 7.94 -2.91
C ILE A 58 -8.48 6.79 -1.93
N THR A 59 -7.85 6.80 -0.77
CA THR A 59 -8.00 5.72 0.21
C THR A 59 -9.37 5.70 0.83
N ASP A 60 -10.00 6.87 1.05
CA ASP A 60 -11.39 6.96 1.52
C ASP A 60 -12.34 6.31 0.50
N THR A 61 -12.16 6.63 -0.78
CA THR A 61 -12.95 6.03 -1.87
C THR A 61 -12.76 4.51 -1.91
N LEU A 62 -11.51 4.01 -1.84
CA LEU A 62 -11.22 2.58 -1.86
C LEU A 62 -11.73 1.86 -0.61
N TYR A 63 -11.62 2.50 0.55
CA TYR A 63 -12.17 2.01 1.81
C TYR A 63 -13.70 1.86 1.73
N ASN A 64 -14.38 2.88 1.21
CA ASN A 64 -15.83 2.87 1.02
C ASN A 64 -16.30 1.82 -0.02
N LEU A 65 -15.43 1.43 -0.95
CA LEU A 65 -15.66 0.31 -1.87
C LEU A 65 -15.44 -1.07 -1.24
N GLY A 66 -14.96 -1.15 0.01
CA GLY A 66 -14.74 -2.40 0.71
C GLY A 66 -13.31 -2.92 0.68
N PHE A 67 -12.33 -2.20 0.13
CA PHE A 67 -10.92 -2.59 0.20
C PHE A 67 -10.37 -2.39 1.60
N ARG A 68 -9.63 -3.38 2.10
CA ARG A 68 -9.01 -3.38 3.43
C ARG A 68 -7.55 -3.77 3.40
N VAL A 69 -7.07 -4.40 2.35
CA VAL A 69 -5.71 -4.91 2.24
C VAL A 69 -5.00 -4.25 1.06
N PHE A 70 -3.86 -3.63 1.32
CA PHE A 70 -3.13 -2.83 0.34
C PHE A 70 -1.66 -3.26 0.26
N SER A 71 -1.24 -3.70 -0.92
CA SER A 71 0.17 -3.93 -1.24
C SER A 71 0.82 -2.62 -1.66
N LEU A 72 1.94 -2.26 -1.05
CA LEU A 72 2.67 -1.00 -1.28
C LEU A 72 4.01 -1.21 -1.98
N SER A 73 4.48 -2.48 -2.10
CA SER A 73 5.75 -2.80 -2.72
C SER A 73 5.59 -2.95 -4.23
N ASN A 74 6.21 -2.03 -4.99
CA ASN A 74 6.15 -2.00 -6.44
C ASN A 74 7.26 -1.10 -7.01
N ASN A 75 7.29 -0.93 -8.33
CA ASN A 75 8.31 -0.14 -9.02
C ASN A 75 8.26 1.37 -8.72
N HIS A 76 7.15 1.90 -8.18
CA HIS A 76 6.97 3.31 -7.82
C HIS A 76 7.15 3.60 -6.31
N SER A 77 7.58 2.60 -5.54
CA SER A 77 7.75 2.73 -4.08
C SER A 77 8.72 3.86 -3.67
N TYR A 78 9.66 4.24 -4.53
CA TYR A 78 10.68 5.24 -4.22
C TYR A 78 10.54 6.58 -4.96
N ASP A 79 9.42 6.83 -5.61
CA ASP A 79 9.19 8.02 -6.44
C ASP A 79 9.41 9.36 -5.72
N LYS A 80 9.24 9.41 -4.42
CA LYS A 80 9.46 10.61 -3.59
C LYS A 80 10.57 10.41 -2.54
N GLY A 81 11.41 9.38 -2.72
CA GLY A 81 12.51 9.07 -1.80
C GLY A 81 12.05 8.71 -0.39
N ALA A 82 12.93 8.87 0.61
CA ALA A 82 12.64 8.55 2.00
C ALA A 82 11.42 9.33 2.54
N ALA A 83 11.37 10.64 2.30
CA ALA A 83 10.28 11.48 2.77
C ALA A 83 8.91 11.06 2.16
N GLY A 84 8.90 10.55 0.92
CA GLY A 84 7.68 10.02 0.31
C GLY A 84 7.19 8.74 0.97
N ILE A 85 8.10 7.85 1.35
CA ILE A 85 7.76 6.63 2.09
C ILE A 85 7.22 6.99 3.48
N GLU A 86 7.90 7.89 4.20
CA GLU A 86 7.48 8.35 5.53
C GLU A 86 6.09 8.99 5.49
N ALA A 87 5.85 9.90 4.53
CA ALA A 87 4.54 10.52 4.36
C ALA A 87 3.45 9.49 4.03
N SER A 88 3.75 8.52 3.17
CA SER A 88 2.82 7.44 2.84
C SER A 88 2.55 6.53 4.04
N MET A 89 3.57 6.14 4.80
CA MET A 89 3.41 5.34 6.01
C MET A 89 2.57 6.07 7.07
N ALA A 90 2.79 7.38 7.27
CA ALA A 90 2.00 8.21 8.17
C ALA A 90 0.53 8.29 7.72
N HIS A 91 0.28 8.42 6.42
CA HIS A 91 -1.07 8.40 5.87
C HIS A 91 -1.78 7.05 6.16
N TRP A 92 -1.13 5.94 5.86
CA TRP A 92 -1.70 4.61 6.10
C TRP A 92 -1.93 4.31 7.58
N ALA A 93 -1.06 4.80 8.46
CA ALA A 93 -1.22 4.67 9.91
C ALA A 93 -2.40 5.47 10.48
N ALA A 94 -2.90 6.46 9.74
CA ALA A 94 -4.09 7.23 10.10
C ALA A 94 -5.41 6.63 9.58
N MET A 95 -5.35 5.59 8.74
CA MET A 95 -6.52 4.87 8.26
C MET A 95 -7.17 4.05 9.40
N PRO A 96 -8.43 3.63 9.25
CA PRO A 96 -9.09 2.77 10.24
C PRO A 96 -8.30 1.49 10.55
N ASP A 97 -8.42 1.00 11.79
CA ASP A 97 -7.66 -0.15 12.32
C ASP A 97 -7.87 -1.47 11.55
N ASP A 98 -8.93 -1.57 10.74
CA ASP A 98 -9.21 -2.73 9.90
C ASP A 98 -8.50 -2.67 8.53
N VAL A 99 -7.79 -1.57 8.24
CA VAL A 99 -6.94 -1.46 7.05
C VAL A 99 -5.58 -2.11 7.32
N VAL A 100 -5.16 -2.96 6.40
CA VAL A 100 -3.90 -3.69 6.46
C VAL A 100 -3.03 -3.29 5.27
N THR A 101 -1.81 -2.91 5.54
CA THR A 101 -0.80 -2.62 4.51
C THR A 101 0.39 -3.56 4.61
N MET A 102 1.00 -3.90 3.47
CA MET A 102 2.22 -4.69 3.40
C MET A 102 3.15 -4.18 2.30
N GLY A 103 4.44 -4.53 2.43
CA GLY A 103 5.44 -4.26 1.38
C GLY A 103 6.43 -3.16 1.71
N PHE A 104 6.16 -2.32 2.73
CA PHE A 104 7.19 -1.49 3.34
C PHE A 104 7.63 -2.11 4.65
N TYR A 105 8.88 -2.54 4.68
CA TYR A 105 9.50 -3.23 5.81
C TYR A 105 10.51 -2.30 6.50
N ASN A 106 10.67 -2.44 7.82
CA ASN A 106 11.75 -1.75 8.51
C ASN A 106 13.10 -2.26 7.99
N LEU A 107 13.93 -1.36 7.47
CA LEU A 107 15.21 -1.72 6.81
C LEU A 107 16.30 -2.25 7.76
N SER A 108 16.11 -2.13 9.07
CA SER A 108 17.06 -2.66 10.07
C SER A 108 16.70 -4.07 10.54
N THR A 109 15.42 -4.42 10.54
CA THR A 109 14.91 -5.71 11.07
C THR A 109 14.20 -6.55 10.02
N TYR A 110 13.79 -5.93 8.90
CA TYR A 110 13.00 -6.51 7.82
C TYR A 110 11.67 -7.12 8.28
N ASP A 111 11.12 -6.61 9.38
CA ASP A 111 9.77 -6.91 9.88
C ASP A 111 8.76 -5.83 9.43
N ASN A 112 7.72 -5.60 10.14
CA ASN A 112 6.49 -4.90 9.80
C ASN A 112 5.52 -5.87 9.11
N TYR A 113 5.21 -6.95 9.81
CA TYR A 113 4.35 -8.02 9.29
C TYR A 113 2.87 -7.66 9.40
N ALA A 114 2.13 -7.96 8.34
CA ALA A 114 0.72 -7.69 8.22
C ALA A 114 -0.10 -8.97 8.42
N TYR A 115 -1.10 -8.90 9.32
CA TYR A 115 -2.05 -9.99 9.55
C TYR A 115 -3.48 -9.45 9.60
N GLN A 116 -4.43 -10.28 9.16
CA GLN A 116 -5.86 -10.00 9.28
C GLN A 116 -6.60 -11.30 9.59
N THR A 117 -7.55 -11.27 10.53
CA THR A 117 -8.41 -12.42 10.79
C THR A 117 -9.83 -12.12 10.27
N VAL A 118 -10.30 -12.94 9.34
CA VAL A 118 -11.62 -12.83 8.73
C VAL A 118 -12.31 -14.18 8.82
N ASN A 119 -13.53 -14.20 9.37
CA ASN A 119 -14.34 -15.42 9.55
C ASN A 119 -13.59 -16.56 10.27
N GLY A 120 -12.68 -16.22 11.20
CA GLY A 120 -11.90 -17.17 11.97
C GLY A 120 -10.66 -17.72 11.24
N ILE A 121 -10.35 -17.23 10.04
CA ILE A 121 -9.14 -17.57 9.28
C ILE A 121 -8.17 -16.41 9.40
N THR A 122 -6.95 -16.66 9.86
CA THR A 122 -5.89 -15.67 9.94
C THR A 122 -5.05 -15.68 8.67
N PHE A 123 -5.06 -14.57 7.96
CA PHE A 123 -4.23 -14.30 6.80
C PHE A 123 -2.96 -13.56 7.22
N GLY A 124 -1.82 -13.97 6.70
CA GLY A 124 -0.58 -13.20 6.70
C GLY A 124 -0.30 -12.68 5.29
N TYR A 125 0.31 -11.51 5.19
CA TYR A 125 0.56 -10.86 3.90
C TYR A 125 2.02 -10.42 3.78
N LEU A 126 2.64 -10.76 2.65
CA LEU A 126 3.96 -10.28 2.25
C LEU A 126 3.87 -9.73 0.83
N SER A 127 4.66 -8.71 0.52
CA SER A 127 4.72 -8.13 -0.82
C SER A 127 6.15 -7.69 -1.15
N TYR A 128 6.59 -7.97 -2.37
CA TYR A 128 7.93 -7.75 -2.85
C TYR A 128 7.90 -7.09 -4.23
N THR A 129 9.02 -6.51 -4.64
CA THR A 129 9.15 -5.94 -5.98
C THR A 129 10.43 -6.43 -6.68
N GLU A 130 10.40 -6.49 -8.00
CA GLU A 130 11.59 -6.82 -8.80
C GLU A 130 12.54 -5.62 -8.91
N HIS A 131 12.00 -4.42 -9.03
CA HIS A 131 12.78 -3.19 -9.19
C HIS A 131 12.00 -1.96 -8.72
N THR A 132 12.69 -0.82 -8.65
CA THR A 132 12.14 0.48 -8.28
C THR A 132 12.48 1.56 -9.33
N ASN A 133 12.29 1.21 -10.63
CA ASN A 133 12.57 2.09 -11.78
C ASN A 133 13.99 2.67 -11.79
N GLY A 134 14.96 1.91 -11.26
CA GLY A 134 16.35 2.36 -11.15
C GLY A 134 16.63 3.34 -10.03
N LEU A 135 15.65 3.65 -9.19
CA LEU A 135 15.84 4.43 -7.97
C LEU A 135 16.40 3.50 -6.87
N PRO A 136 17.55 3.80 -6.28
CA PRO A 136 18.08 2.98 -5.19
C PRO A 136 17.25 3.17 -3.92
N THR A 137 17.37 2.25 -2.97
CA THR A 137 16.83 2.42 -1.63
C THR A 137 17.31 3.76 -1.05
N PRO A 138 16.42 4.65 -0.63
CA PRO A 138 16.80 5.98 -0.19
C PRO A 138 17.68 5.94 1.06
N SER A 139 18.77 6.69 1.04
CA SER A 139 19.65 6.79 2.21
C SER A 139 18.92 7.41 3.40
N GLY A 140 19.00 6.75 4.55
CA GLY A 140 18.40 7.20 5.79
C GLY A 140 16.89 6.92 5.91
N ALA A 141 16.28 6.23 4.95
CA ALA A 141 14.91 5.74 5.10
C ALA A 141 14.85 4.67 6.19
N GLU A 142 13.85 4.77 7.06
CA GLU A 142 13.56 3.74 8.06
C GLU A 142 12.86 2.54 7.44
N TYR A 143 12.01 2.78 6.45
CA TYR A 143 11.22 1.77 5.74
C TYR A 143 11.59 1.72 4.26
N GLY A 144 11.42 0.55 3.67
CA GLY A 144 11.64 0.33 2.25
C GLY A 144 11.10 -1.01 1.78
N VAL A 145 11.32 -1.30 0.51
CA VAL A 145 10.90 -2.57 -0.10
C VAL A 145 11.96 -3.65 0.08
N VAL A 146 11.55 -4.90 -0.02
CA VAL A 146 12.42 -6.06 -0.22
C VAL A 146 12.34 -6.45 -1.69
N TYR A 147 13.49 -6.65 -2.31
CA TYR A 147 13.58 -7.06 -3.71
C TYR A 147 13.50 -8.58 -3.87
N LEU A 148 12.97 -9.04 -5.00
CA LEU A 148 12.77 -10.48 -5.28
C LEU A 148 14.06 -11.30 -5.34
N ASP A 149 15.22 -10.67 -5.52
CA ASP A 149 16.52 -11.32 -5.49
C ASP A 149 17.10 -11.51 -4.09
N ASP A 150 16.57 -10.78 -3.07
CA ASP A 150 16.92 -10.99 -1.65
C ASP A 150 16.18 -12.20 -1.07
N ARG A 151 16.57 -13.38 -1.53
CA ARG A 151 15.93 -14.64 -1.16
C ARG A 151 16.13 -15.01 0.30
N GLU A 152 17.18 -14.52 0.93
CA GLU A 152 17.47 -14.77 2.35
C GLU A 152 16.44 -14.05 3.22
N THR A 153 16.24 -12.75 3.00
CA THR A 153 15.23 -11.96 3.71
C THR A 153 13.82 -12.52 3.47
N ILE A 154 13.48 -12.85 2.22
CA ILE A 154 12.18 -13.43 1.88
C ILE A 154 11.94 -14.75 2.62
N ALA A 155 12.92 -15.67 2.60
CA ALA A 155 12.80 -16.94 3.30
C ALA A 155 12.64 -16.76 4.81
N LYS A 156 13.37 -15.81 5.40
CA LYS A 156 13.24 -15.46 6.82
C LYS A 156 11.83 -14.95 7.13
N GLN A 157 11.32 -13.99 6.36
CA GLN A 157 10.00 -13.40 6.57
C GLN A 157 8.88 -14.46 6.46
N ILE A 158 8.98 -15.37 5.47
CA ILE A 158 8.03 -16.49 5.33
C ILE A 158 8.09 -17.40 6.55
N ALA A 159 9.31 -17.74 7.02
CA ALA A 159 9.49 -18.61 8.19
C ALA A 159 8.95 -17.98 9.48
N ASP A 160 9.12 -16.67 9.64
CA ASP A 160 8.63 -15.93 10.82
C ASP A 160 7.09 -15.82 10.82
N MET A 161 6.49 -15.61 9.66
CA MET A 161 5.05 -15.36 9.54
C MET A 161 4.22 -16.65 9.52
N ARG A 162 4.70 -17.69 8.85
CA ARG A 162 3.93 -18.91 8.59
C ARG A 162 3.34 -19.57 9.83
N PRO A 163 4.02 -19.60 11.01
CA PRO A 163 3.46 -20.16 12.23
C PRO A 163 2.28 -19.37 12.82
N ASN A 164 2.10 -18.11 12.41
CA ASN A 164 1.15 -17.16 12.99
C ASN A 164 -0.09 -16.92 12.10
N CYS A 165 -0.24 -17.66 10.99
CA CYS A 165 -1.36 -17.51 10.08
C CYS A 165 -1.82 -18.87 9.50
N ASP A 166 -3.09 -18.97 9.16
CA ASP A 166 -3.65 -20.14 8.46
C ASP A 166 -3.28 -20.09 6.98
N VAL A 167 -3.34 -18.90 6.40
CA VAL A 167 -3.03 -18.62 4.99
C VAL A 167 -1.97 -17.52 4.92
N LEU A 168 -0.87 -17.80 4.22
CA LEU A 168 0.13 -16.77 3.90
C LEU A 168 0.04 -16.46 2.41
N ILE A 169 -0.20 -15.17 2.09
CA ILE A 169 -0.26 -14.62 0.74
C ILE A 169 1.05 -13.85 0.49
N VAL A 170 1.71 -14.18 -0.65
CA VAL A 170 3.00 -13.59 -1.03
C VAL A 170 2.94 -13.09 -2.46
#